data_ac2a0176fb4372d69f28ca8bfed0b926
#
_entry.id   ac2a0176fb4372d69f28ca8bfed0b926
#
_cell.length_a   1.000
_cell.length_b   1.000
_cell.length_c   1.000
_cell.angle_alpha   90.00
_cell.angle_beta   90.00
_cell.angle_gamma   90.00
#
_symmetry.space_group_name_H-M   'P 1'
#
loop_
_entity.id
_entity.type
_entity.pdbx_description
1 polymer ?
#
loop_
_entity_poly.entity_id
_entity_poly.type
_entity_poly.pdbx_seq_one_letter_code
_entity_poly.pdbx_strand_id
1 'polypeptide(L)'
;RKELAVFGDDYPTSDGTAVRDYIHVVDLAKAHIAALQRLINQNNKQNFEFFNVGSGTGSSVLEVIKAFEKASGKPLNYKIVARREGDITAVYADTTTANKELNWKTERSLEEGLAAAWKWQQQQ
;
A
#
# COMPACT_ATOMS: atom_id res chain seq x y z
N ARG A 1 0.06 7.12 -20.39
CA ARG A 1 1.16 8.07 -20.08
C ARG A 1 2.48 7.51 -20.58
N LYS A 2 3.34 8.37 -21.10
CA LYS A 2 4.67 7.97 -21.57
C LYS A 2 5.70 7.87 -20.42
N GLU A 3 5.45 8.58 -19.33
CA GLU A 3 6.32 8.57 -18.14
C GLU A 3 5.52 8.81 -16.87
N LEU A 4 6.06 8.37 -15.74
CA LEU A 4 5.50 8.58 -14.41
C LEU A 4 6.09 9.86 -13.81
N ALA A 5 5.24 10.68 -13.18
CA ALA A 5 5.71 11.84 -12.43
C ALA A 5 5.97 11.44 -10.97
N VAL A 6 7.17 11.74 -10.48
CA VAL A 6 7.55 11.61 -9.07
C VAL A 6 7.46 13.01 -8.45
N PHE A 7 6.52 13.22 -7.55
CA PHE A 7 6.22 14.53 -6.97
C PHE A 7 7.11 14.84 -5.79
N GLY A 8 8.33 15.32 -6.09
CA GLY A 8 9.33 15.74 -5.13
C GLY A 8 10.33 14.64 -4.78
N ASP A 9 11.59 15.05 -4.58
CA ASP A 9 12.69 14.18 -4.18
C ASP A 9 13.52 14.79 -3.04
N ASP A 10 12.99 15.83 -2.40
CA ASP A 10 13.64 16.58 -1.33
C ASP A 10 12.93 16.41 0.04
N TYR A 11 12.14 15.35 0.20
CA TYR A 11 11.58 14.97 1.49
C TYR A 11 12.66 14.40 2.42
N PRO A 12 12.54 14.59 3.74
CA PRO A 12 13.49 14.04 4.72
C PRO A 12 13.28 12.51 4.90
N THR A 13 13.40 11.76 3.83
CA THR A 13 13.32 10.29 3.79
C THR A 13 14.64 9.72 3.28
N SER A 14 14.80 8.40 3.30
CA SER A 14 16.06 7.77 2.92
C SER A 14 16.48 8.05 1.47
N ASP A 15 15.55 8.22 0.55
CA ASP A 15 15.82 8.51 -0.86
C ASP A 15 15.22 9.84 -1.35
N GLY A 16 14.64 10.63 -0.45
CA GLY A 16 14.05 11.93 -0.75
C GLY A 16 12.62 11.87 -1.26
N THR A 17 12.07 10.71 -1.57
CA THR A 17 10.69 10.59 -2.05
C THR A 17 9.73 10.25 -0.92
N ALA A 18 8.45 10.59 -1.11
CA ALA A 18 7.41 10.39 -0.10
C ALA A 18 7.18 8.89 0.18
N VAL A 19 6.83 8.59 1.43
CA VAL A 19 6.60 7.21 1.90
C VAL A 19 5.11 6.98 2.11
N ARG A 20 4.62 5.85 1.59
CA ARG A 20 3.21 5.42 1.71
C ARG A 20 3.13 3.94 2.04
N ASP A 21 1.98 3.50 2.51
CA ASP A 21 1.67 2.10 2.74
C ASP A 21 0.88 1.56 1.55
N TYR A 22 1.45 0.55 0.87
CA TYR A 22 0.84 -0.09 -0.29
C TYR A 22 0.38 -1.49 0.12
N ILE A 23 -0.91 -1.75 0.00
CA ILE A 23 -1.52 -3.03 0.36
C ILE A 23 -2.04 -3.75 -0.88
N HIS A 24 -1.85 -5.07 -0.93
CA HIS A 24 -2.41 -5.91 -1.98
C HIS A 24 -3.94 -5.96 -1.85
N VAL A 25 -4.65 -5.86 -2.97
CA VAL A 25 -6.12 -5.83 -2.98
C VAL A 25 -6.74 -7.08 -2.36
N VAL A 26 -6.11 -8.24 -2.49
CA VAL A 26 -6.59 -9.49 -1.87
C VAL A 26 -6.45 -9.44 -0.35
N ASP A 27 -5.36 -8.89 0.17
CA ASP A 27 -5.20 -8.69 1.62
C ASP A 27 -6.25 -7.72 2.16
N LEU A 28 -6.54 -6.66 1.42
CA LEU A 28 -7.61 -5.73 1.77
C LEU A 28 -8.99 -6.42 1.77
N ALA A 29 -9.28 -7.24 0.76
CA ALA A 29 -10.53 -8.00 0.70
C ALA A 29 -10.66 -8.96 1.88
N LYS A 30 -9.58 -9.63 2.26
CA LYS A 30 -9.55 -10.50 3.45
C LYS A 30 -9.82 -9.74 4.75
N ALA A 31 -9.34 -8.49 4.86
CA ALA A 31 -9.66 -7.63 6.00
C ALA A 31 -11.16 -7.35 6.10
N HIS A 32 -11.82 -7.10 4.97
CA HIS A 32 -13.27 -6.91 4.94
C HIS A 32 -14.02 -8.18 5.38
N ILE A 33 -13.58 -9.35 4.92
CA ILE A 33 -14.17 -10.63 5.34
C ILE A 33 -14.00 -10.83 6.84
N ALA A 34 -12.81 -10.57 7.38
CA ALA A 34 -12.54 -10.69 8.80
C ALA A 34 -13.42 -9.75 9.64
N ALA A 35 -13.63 -8.52 9.18
CA ALA A 35 -14.50 -7.55 9.84
C ALA A 35 -15.97 -8.02 9.81
N LEU A 36 -16.42 -8.54 8.68
CA LEU A 36 -17.78 -9.09 8.56
C LEU A 36 -18.00 -10.29 9.48
N GLN A 37 -17.06 -11.23 9.51
CA GLN A 37 -17.11 -12.39 10.40
C GLN A 37 -17.16 -11.98 11.88
N ARG A 38 -16.42 -10.92 12.26
CA ARG A 38 -16.46 -10.37 13.61
C ARG A 38 -17.87 -9.94 14.01
N LEU A 39 -18.59 -9.28 13.10
CA LEU A 39 -19.97 -8.86 13.33
C LEU A 39 -20.93 -10.06 13.39
N ILE A 40 -20.81 -10.99 12.45
CA ILE A 40 -21.65 -12.20 12.39
C ILE A 40 -21.48 -13.03 13.66
N ASN A 41 -20.26 -13.18 14.15
CA ASN A 41 -19.95 -13.95 15.36
C ASN A 41 -20.18 -13.16 16.65
N GLN A 42 -20.66 -11.92 16.55
CA GLN A 42 -20.94 -11.05 17.69
C GLN A 42 -19.71 -10.83 18.59
N ASN A 43 -18.53 -10.79 17.99
CA ASN A 43 -17.26 -10.54 18.68
C ASN A 43 -16.91 -9.05 18.78
N ASN A 44 -17.73 -8.19 18.18
CA ASN A 44 -17.55 -6.74 18.28
C ASN A 44 -17.73 -6.28 19.73
N LYS A 45 -16.86 -5.37 20.15
CA LYS A 45 -16.87 -4.80 21.51
C LYS A 45 -17.79 -3.60 21.63
N GLN A 46 -18.12 -2.96 20.53
CA GLN A 46 -18.96 -1.78 20.42
C GLN A 46 -19.86 -1.87 19.19
N ASN A 47 -20.93 -1.08 19.17
CA ASN A 47 -21.84 -1.02 18.02
C ASN A 47 -21.17 -0.45 16.77
N PHE A 48 -20.18 0.41 16.95
CA PHE A 48 -19.36 0.98 15.89
C PHE A 48 -17.89 0.75 16.21
N GLU A 49 -17.18 0.14 15.27
CA GLU A 49 -15.73 -0.07 15.37
C GLU A 49 -15.07 0.31 14.05
N PHE A 50 -13.82 0.79 14.13
CA PHE A 50 -13.00 1.05 12.95
C PHE A 50 -11.62 0.40 13.10
N PHE A 51 -11.01 0.07 11.98
CA PHE A 51 -9.70 -0.58 11.94
C PHE A 51 -8.85 0.04 10.84
N ASN A 52 -7.64 0.44 11.18
CA ASN A 52 -6.64 0.83 10.19
C ASN A 52 -6.06 -0.43 9.57
N VAL A 53 -6.14 -0.54 8.25
CA VAL A 53 -5.61 -1.68 7.51
C VAL A 53 -4.51 -1.22 6.55
N GLY A 54 -3.47 -2.03 6.47
CA GLY A 54 -2.30 -1.76 5.66
C GLY A 54 -1.25 -2.83 5.92
N SER A 55 -0.07 -2.66 5.36
CA SER A 55 1.05 -3.57 5.67
C SER A 55 1.74 -3.23 6.99
N GLY A 56 1.53 -2.02 7.50
CA GLY A 56 2.27 -1.50 8.66
C GLY A 56 3.70 -1.07 8.31
N THR A 57 4.07 -1.13 7.04
CA THR A 57 5.40 -0.78 6.54
C THR A 57 5.28 0.25 5.43
N GLY A 58 6.05 1.33 5.52
CA GLY A 58 6.09 2.35 4.48
C GLY A 58 7.06 1.99 3.37
N SER A 59 6.70 2.34 2.13
CA SER A 59 7.59 2.26 0.97
C SER A 59 7.66 3.62 0.28
N SER A 60 8.85 4.03 -0.14
CA SER A 60 9.03 5.27 -0.88
C SER A 60 8.61 5.09 -2.34
N VAL A 61 8.36 6.21 -3.03
CA VAL A 61 8.00 6.17 -4.46
C VAL A 61 9.09 5.49 -5.29
N LEU A 62 10.36 5.76 -5.02
CA LEU A 62 11.46 5.11 -5.74
C LEU A 62 11.56 3.62 -5.43
N GLU A 63 11.28 3.20 -4.22
CA GLU A 63 11.19 1.77 -3.87
C GLU A 63 10.08 1.07 -4.64
N VAL A 64 8.92 1.71 -4.80
CA VAL A 64 7.80 1.17 -5.61
C VAL A 64 8.21 1.06 -7.07
N ILE A 65 8.88 2.06 -7.63
CA ILE A 65 9.37 2.03 -9.01
C ILE A 65 10.33 0.85 -9.21
N LYS A 66 11.31 0.69 -8.31
CA LYS A 66 12.27 -0.42 -8.37
C LYS A 66 11.59 -1.78 -8.24
N ALA A 67 10.63 -1.90 -7.34
CA ALA A 67 9.87 -3.14 -7.16
C ALA A 67 9.04 -3.47 -8.41
N PHE A 68 8.45 -2.47 -9.05
CA PHE A 68 7.73 -2.65 -10.32
C PHE A 68 8.66 -3.10 -11.45
N GLU A 69 9.82 -2.47 -11.59
CA GLU A 69 10.81 -2.86 -12.61
C GLU A 69 11.24 -4.32 -12.42
N LYS A 70 11.44 -4.75 -11.17
CA LYS A 70 11.78 -6.13 -10.84
C LYS A 70 10.62 -7.09 -11.16
N ALA A 71 9.40 -6.72 -10.79
CA ALA A 71 8.21 -7.56 -10.99
C ALA A 71 7.82 -7.69 -12.47
N SER A 72 7.94 -6.62 -13.24
CA SER A 72 7.55 -6.58 -14.66
C SER A 72 8.69 -7.01 -15.61
N GLY A 73 9.93 -6.96 -15.16
CA GLY A 73 11.11 -7.16 -16.00
C GLY A 73 11.36 -6.02 -16.99
N LYS A 74 10.71 -4.87 -16.80
CA LYS A 74 10.80 -3.73 -17.72
C LYS A 74 11.21 -2.46 -17.00
N PRO A 75 12.06 -1.60 -17.63
CA PRO A 75 12.35 -0.30 -17.07
C PRO A 75 11.12 0.59 -17.09
N LEU A 76 10.99 1.41 -16.06
CA LEU A 76 9.89 2.38 -15.94
C LEU A 76 10.44 3.79 -16.11
N ASN A 77 9.98 4.50 -17.13
CA ASN A 77 10.35 5.89 -17.33
C ASN A 77 9.66 6.77 -16.29
N TYR A 78 10.44 7.55 -15.55
CA TYR A 78 9.88 8.52 -14.60
C TYR A 78 10.65 9.83 -14.65
N LYS A 79 9.99 10.90 -14.21
CA LYS A 79 10.56 12.23 -14.11
C LYS A 79 10.24 12.80 -12.74
N ILE A 80 11.25 13.37 -12.09
CA ILE A 80 11.08 14.09 -10.84
C ILE A 80 10.54 15.48 -11.17
N VAL A 81 9.43 15.83 -10.55
CA VAL A 81 8.76 17.12 -10.67
C VAL A 81 8.60 17.77 -9.30
N ALA A 82 8.11 19.00 -9.25
CA ALA A 82 7.88 19.67 -7.98
C ALA A 82 6.92 18.91 -7.07
N ARG A 83 7.03 19.10 -5.76
CA ARG A 83 6.11 18.53 -4.78
C ARG A 83 4.67 18.89 -5.12
N ARG A 84 3.78 17.95 -4.92
CA ARG A 84 2.34 18.19 -5.03
C ARG A 84 1.84 18.79 -3.73
N GLU A 85 0.99 19.81 -3.84
CA GLU A 85 0.40 20.47 -2.67
C GLU A 85 -0.41 19.44 -1.84
N GLY A 86 -0.25 19.50 -0.52
CA GLY A 86 -0.94 18.61 0.42
C GLY A 86 -0.25 17.27 0.66
N ASP A 87 0.80 16.93 -0.08
CA ASP A 87 1.55 15.70 0.18
C ASP A 87 2.40 15.82 1.45
N ILE A 88 2.36 14.79 2.26
CA ILE A 88 3.17 14.68 3.49
C ILE A 88 4.32 13.72 3.29
N THR A 89 5.36 13.86 4.14
CA THR A 89 6.61 13.12 4.03
C THR A 89 6.40 11.61 4.10
N ALA A 90 5.65 11.12 5.09
CA ALA A 90 5.43 9.69 5.30
C ALA A 90 4.08 9.43 5.93
N VAL A 91 3.38 8.42 5.42
CA VAL A 91 2.14 7.88 5.99
C VAL A 91 2.14 6.38 5.79
N TYR A 92 1.98 5.64 6.87
CA TYR A 92 1.73 4.20 6.83
C TYR A 92 0.86 3.82 8.03
N ALA A 93 0.12 2.72 7.89
CA ALA A 93 -0.86 2.33 8.89
C ALA A 93 -0.19 1.77 10.16
N ASP A 94 -0.76 2.11 11.31
CA ASP A 94 -0.57 1.32 12.52
C ASP A 94 -1.64 0.23 12.53
N THR A 95 -1.26 -0.99 12.25
CA THR A 95 -2.15 -2.13 12.07
C THR A 95 -2.29 -2.99 13.32
N THR A 96 -1.78 -2.54 14.45
CA THR A 96 -1.76 -3.32 15.70
C THR A 96 -3.17 -3.79 16.09
N THR A 97 -4.16 -2.91 16.07
CA THR A 97 -5.53 -3.23 16.43
C THR A 97 -6.17 -4.22 15.45
N ALA A 98 -6.00 -4.01 14.15
CA ALA A 98 -6.51 -4.92 13.13
C ALA A 98 -5.89 -6.31 13.25
N ASN A 99 -4.57 -6.37 13.46
CA ASN A 99 -3.87 -7.64 13.65
C ASN A 99 -4.40 -8.43 14.85
N LYS A 100 -4.64 -7.74 15.96
CA LYS A 100 -5.11 -8.35 17.20
C LYS A 100 -6.59 -8.70 17.16
N GLU A 101 -7.44 -7.73 16.83
CA GLU A 101 -8.89 -7.85 16.95
C GLU A 101 -9.53 -8.62 15.79
N LEU A 102 -8.97 -8.48 14.58
CA LEU A 102 -9.47 -9.21 13.40
C LEU A 102 -8.69 -10.49 13.12
N ASN A 103 -7.61 -10.75 13.84
CA ASN A 103 -6.67 -11.85 13.55
C ASN A 103 -6.26 -11.84 12.07
N TRP A 104 -5.96 -10.65 11.56
CA TRP A 104 -5.66 -10.39 10.16
C TRP A 104 -4.34 -9.63 10.04
N LYS A 105 -3.56 -9.98 9.05
CA LYS A 105 -2.36 -9.21 8.64
C LYS A 105 -2.14 -9.41 7.14
N THR A 106 -1.34 -8.52 6.54
CA THR A 106 -0.95 -8.70 5.14
C THR A 106 -0.08 -9.96 4.99
N GLU A 107 -0.36 -10.72 3.93
CA GLU A 107 0.37 -11.94 3.59
C GLU A 107 1.19 -11.78 2.32
N ARG A 108 0.94 -10.71 1.54
CA ARG A 108 1.56 -10.47 0.25
C ARG A 108 2.48 -9.27 0.30
N SER A 109 3.62 -9.39 -0.38
CA SER A 109 4.62 -8.32 -0.49
C SER A 109 4.21 -7.24 -1.49
N LEU A 110 4.92 -6.11 -1.44
CA LEU A 110 4.80 -5.05 -2.45
C LEU A 110 5.06 -5.59 -3.87
N GLU A 111 6.09 -6.40 -4.05
CA GLU A 111 6.43 -6.99 -5.34
C GLU A 111 5.32 -7.89 -5.88
N GLU A 112 4.74 -8.73 -5.03
CA GLU A 112 3.60 -9.58 -5.41
C GLU A 112 2.39 -8.75 -5.84
N GLY A 113 2.11 -7.65 -5.13
CA GLY A 113 1.04 -6.72 -5.48
C GLY A 113 1.26 -6.06 -6.83
N LEU A 114 2.48 -5.59 -7.09
CA LEU A 114 2.84 -4.97 -8.36
C LEU A 114 2.84 -5.97 -9.51
N ALA A 115 3.29 -7.20 -9.28
CA ALA A 115 3.25 -8.27 -10.29
C ALA A 115 1.79 -8.60 -10.67
N ALA A 116 0.90 -8.71 -9.68
CA ALA A 116 -0.51 -8.96 -9.92
C ALA A 116 -1.18 -7.82 -10.70
N ALA A 117 -0.90 -6.57 -10.32
CA ALA A 117 -1.41 -5.40 -11.01
C ALA A 117 -0.91 -5.32 -12.45
N TRP A 118 0.36 -5.64 -12.69
CA TRP A 118 0.94 -5.66 -14.03
C TRP A 118 0.30 -6.73 -14.90
N LYS A 119 0.14 -7.93 -14.37
CA LYS A 119 -0.53 -9.03 -15.06
C LYS A 119 -1.96 -8.65 -15.46
N TRP A 120 -2.70 -8.03 -14.56
CA TRP A 120 -4.06 -7.55 -14.84
C TRP A 120 -4.05 -6.51 -15.98
N GLN A 121 -3.13 -5.54 -15.91
CA GLN A 121 -3.02 -4.50 -16.94
C GLN A 121 -2.72 -5.07 -18.32
N GLN A 122 -1.93 -6.13 -18.40
CA GLN A 122 -1.60 -6.79 -19.67
C GLN A 122 -2.80 -7.49 -20.32
N GLN A 123 -3.84 -7.78 -19.55
CA GLN A 123 -5.06 -8.43 -20.04
C GLN A 123 -6.12 -7.45 -20.55
N GLN A 124 -5.87 -6.15 -20.45
CA GLN A 124 -6.80 -5.09 -20.88
C GLN A 124 -6.63 -4.67 -22.35
#